data_b8bf095e3bd995ead9717c3ef1c38206
#
_entry.id   b8bf095e3bd995ead9717c3ef1c38206
#
_cell.length_a   1.000
_cell.length_b   1.000
_cell.length_c   1.000
_cell.angle_alpha   90.00
_cell.angle_beta   90.00
_cell.angle_gamma   90.00
#
_symmetry.space_group_name_H-M   'P 1'
#
loop_
_entity.id
_entity.type
_entity.pdbx_description
1 polymer ?
#
loop_
_entity_poly.entity_id
_entity_poly.type
_entity_poly.pdbx_seq_one_letter_code
_entity_poly.pdbx_strand_id
1 'polypeptide(L)'
;MSALRRVAALVAAAALAGCSAEGDRPGTVFLPDMVDSGVVHAYDRSAVTRNGGALLLPPAGTVPVERTPFAYGPGPAEARRAGVELVNPFTASPEALARGKQVYDTICTVCHGAKGEGDGPIIGRFPNPPSLLAAHARTLPDGQIVHIVTRGQGIMPAHAAQVLLEDRWRVALYLRQLQGAPEARP
;
A
#
# COMPACT_ATOMS: atom_id res chain seq x y z
N MET A 1 14.73 -53.69 -27.11
CA MET A 1 14.53 -52.25 -27.52
C MET A 1 13.32 -51.57 -26.87
N SER A 2 12.28 -52.27 -26.42
CA SER A 2 11.07 -51.66 -25.82
C SER A 2 11.25 -51.16 -24.37
N ALA A 3 12.03 -51.83 -23.54
CA ALA A 3 12.24 -51.44 -22.14
C ALA A 3 13.05 -50.14 -22.01
N LEU A 4 14.12 -49.98 -22.78
CA LEU A 4 14.96 -48.80 -22.78
C LEU A 4 14.21 -47.54 -23.23
N ARG A 5 13.36 -47.66 -24.23
CA ARG A 5 12.49 -46.56 -24.70
C ARG A 5 11.45 -46.13 -23.63
N ARG A 6 10.89 -47.07 -22.87
CA ARG A 6 9.95 -46.78 -21.78
C ARG A 6 10.66 -46.08 -20.62
N VAL A 7 11.86 -46.51 -20.26
CA VAL A 7 12.65 -45.84 -19.22
C VAL A 7 13.06 -44.43 -19.65
N ALA A 8 13.50 -44.23 -20.89
CA ALA A 8 13.82 -42.92 -21.41
C ALA A 8 12.59 -41.97 -21.44
N ALA A 9 11.42 -42.47 -21.80
CA ALA A 9 10.19 -41.70 -21.78
C ALA A 9 9.74 -41.31 -20.37
N LEU A 10 9.89 -42.20 -19.38
CA LEU A 10 9.59 -41.92 -17.99
C LEU A 10 10.55 -40.88 -17.38
N VAL A 11 11.83 -40.95 -17.71
CA VAL A 11 12.82 -39.96 -17.25
C VAL A 11 12.56 -38.60 -17.88
N ALA A 12 12.21 -38.54 -19.17
CA ALA A 12 11.83 -37.30 -19.83
C ALA A 12 10.53 -36.68 -19.25
N ALA A 13 9.52 -37.50 -18.97
CA ALA A 13 8.28 -37.06 -18.35
C ALA A 13 8.51 -36.54 -16.91
N ALA A 14 9.35 -37.20 -16.13
CA ALA A 14 9.73 -36.75 -14.78
C ALA A 14 10.52 -35.45 -14.79
N ALA A 15 11.42 -35.25 -15.78
CA ALA A 15 12.15 -33.99 -15.96
C ALA A 15 11.23 -32.81 -16.36
N LEU A 16 10.22 -33.09 -17.17
CA LEU A 16 9.22 -32.05 -17.56
C LEU A 16 8.24 -31.69 -16.42
N ALA A 17 7.92 -32.65 -15.55
CA ALA A 17 7.04 -32.42 -14.40
C ALA A 17 7.69 -31.57 -13.30
N GLY A 18 9.03 -31.50 -13.25
CA GLY A 18 9.77 -30.71 -12.27
C GLY A 18 9.78 -29.19 -12.55
N CYS A 19 9.29 -28.77 -13.73
CA CYS A 19 9.34 -27.34 -14.12
C CYS A 19 8.04 -26.56 -13.82
N SER A 20 7.06 -27.14 -13.16
CA SER A 20 5.85 -26.42 -12.74
C SER A 20 6.13 -25.63 -11.45
N ALA A 21 6.69 -24.43 -11.59
CA ALA A 21 6.64 -23.45 -10.51
C ALA A 21 5.21 -22.91 -10.43
N GLU A 22 4.47 -23.27 -9.41
CA GLU A 22 3.28 -22.52 -9.00
C GLU A 22 3.76 -21.10 -8.68
N GLY A 23 3.17 -20.09 -9.34
CA GLY A 23 3.64 -18.69 -9.34
C GLY A 23 3.82 -18.00 -7.99
N ASP A 24 3.55 -18.69 -6.90
CA ASP A 24 3.61 -18.21 -5.52
C ASP A 24 4.82 -18.78 -4.75
N ARG A 25 5.60 -19.65 -5.35
CA ARG A 25 6.78 -20.26 -4.73
C ARG A 25 8.05 -19.87 -5.46
N PRO A 26 9.12 -19.52 -4.73
CA PRO A 26 10.42 -19.31 -5.36
C PRO A 26 10.81 -20.57 -6.15
N GLY A 27 11.08 -20.39 -7.44
CA GLY A 27 11.54 -21.48 -8.29
C GLY A 27 12.89 -22.02 -7.84
N THR A 28 13.23 -23.25 -8.28
CA THR A 28 14.58 -23.81 -8.06
C THR A 28 15.57 -23.08 -8.96
N VAL A 29 16.51 -22.38 -8.37
CA VAL A 29 17.61 -21.72 -9.09
C VAL A 29 18.76 -22.72 -9.20
N PHE A 30 19.04 -23.21 -10.41
CA PHE A 30 20.09 -24.21 -10.65
C PHE A 30 21.51 -23.61 -10.63
N LEU A 31 21.67 -22.38 -11.11
CA LEU A 31 22.92 -21.62 -11.06
C LEU A 31 22.60 -20.24 -10.46
N PRO A 32 22.72 -20.09 -9.12
CA PRO A 32 22.26 -18.89 -8.44
C PRO A 32 23.11 -17.63 -8.69
N ASP A 33 24.33 -17.80 -9.24
CA ASP A 33 25.28 -16.70 -9.46
C ASP A 33 25.34 -15.74 -8.26
N MET A 34 24.95 -14.48 -8.47
CA MET A 34 24.94 -13.41 -7.47
C MET A 34 23.59 -13.27 -6.74
N VAL A 35 22.69 -14.27 -6.81
CA VAL A 35 21.40 -14.22 -6.09
C VAL A 35 21.64 -14.11 -4.58
N ASP A 36 22.64 -14.85 -4.06
CA ASP A 36 23.11 -14.73 -2.68
C ASP A 36 24.44 -13.97 -2.67
N SER A 37 24.38 -12.67 -2.79
CA SER A 37 25.56 -11.80 -2.88
C SER A 37 26.28 -11.54 -1.55
N GLY A 38 25.79 -12.07 -0.43
CA GLY A 38 26.31 -11.79 0.91
C GLY A 38 26.03 -10.35 1.41
N VAL A 39 25.35 -9.52 0.60
CA VAL A 39 24.87 -8.20 1.00
C VAL A 39 23.62 -8.36 1.84
N VAL A 40 23.60 -7.74 3.00
CA VAL A 40 22.44 -7.75 3.89
C VAL A 40 21.45 -6.67 3.44
N HIS A 41 20.28 -7.07 2.94
CA HIS A 41 19.21 -6.16 2.55
C HIS A 41 18.34 -5.78 3.77
N ALA A 42 17.55 -4.72 3.61
CA ALA A 42 16.78 -4.11 4.69
C ALA A 42 15.86 -5.09 5.46
N TYR A 43 15.31 -6.09 4.79
CA TYR A 43 14.38 -7.06 5.39
C TYR A 43 14.97 -8.45 5.60
N ASP A 44 16.28 -8.61 5.39
CA ASP A 44 16.97 -9.90 5.58
C ASP A 44 17.08 -10.24 7.08
N ARG A 45 17.30 -11.50 7.35
CA ARG A 45 17.68 -11.95 8.68
C ARG A 45 19.14 -11.60 8.98
N SER A 46 19.42 -11.18 10.20
CA SER A 46 20.77 -10.88 10.66
C SER A 46 21.04 -11.54 12.01
N ALA A 47 22.09 -12.36 12.07
CA ALA A 47 22.51 -13.02 13.30
C ALA A 47 23.19 -12.07 14.29
N VAL A 48 23.62 -10.88 13.84
CA VAL A 48 24.35 -9.91 14.69
C VAL A 48 23.44 -8.89 15.36
N THR A 49 22.16 -8.85 14.99
CA THR A 49 21.20 -7.90 15.56
C THR A 49 20.33 -8.55 16.62
N ARG A 50 19.95 -7.78 17.64
CA ARG A 50 19.16 -8.28 18.78
C ARG A 50 17.77 -8.80 18.39
N ASN A 51 17.17 -8.27 17.34
CA ASN A 51 15.85 -8.66 16.86
C ASN A 51 15.89 -9.67 15.71
N GLY A 52 17.07 -10.10 15.30
CA GLY A 52 17.26 -11.05 14.20
C GLY A 52 16.95 -10.50 12.80
N GLY A 53 16.66 -9.21 12.67
CA GLY A 53 16.43 -8.52 11.40
C GLY A 53 17.54 -7.55 11.05
N ALA A 54 17.80 -7.35 9.78
CA ALA A 54 18.82 -6.38 9.33
C ALA A 54 18.47 -4.95 9.72
N LEU A 55 17.19 -4.59 9.67
CA LEU A 55 16.68 -3.32 10.15
C LEU A 55 16.33 -3.40 11.64
N LEU A 56 16.87 -2.45 12.39
CA LEU A 56 16.49 -2.22 13.78
C LEU A 56 15.39 -1.14 13.85
N LEU A 57 14.45 -1.34 14.76
CA LEU A 57 13.56 -0.25 15.13
C LEU A 57 14.35 0.85 15.84
N PRO A 58 14.10 2.12 15.51
CA PRO A 58 14.73 3.20 16.25
C PRO A 58 14.33 3.17 17.73
N PRO A 59 15.18 3.68 18.64
CA PRO A 59 14.81 3.77 20.05
C PRO A 59 13.49 4.50 20.26
N ALA A 60 12.75 4.13 21.30
CA ALA A 60 11.50 4.79 21.64
C ALA A 60 11.73 6.29 21.87
N GLY A 61 10.84 7.13 21.34
CA GLY A 61 10.95 8.58 21.42
C GLY A 61 11.84 9.24 20.35
N THR A 62 12.47 8.46 19.47
CA THR A 62 13.22 9.01 18.35
C THR A 62 12.28 9.64 17.33
N VAL A 63 12.56 10.89 16.95
CA VAL A 63 11.85 11.61 15.88
C VAL A 63 12.82 11.81 14.72
N PRO A 64 12.45 11.37 13.50
CA PRO A 64 13.27 11.62 12.31
C PRO A 64 13.42 13.12 12.04
N VAL A 65 14.63 13.55 11.66
CA VAL A 65 14.91 14.98 11.38
C VAL A 65 14.00 15.53 10.27
N GLU A 66 13.67 14.71 9.30
CA GLU A 66 12.92 15.12 8.11
C GLU A 66 11.41 14.86 8.20
N ARG A 67 10.89 14.35 9.31
CA ARG A 67 9.48 14.00 9.45
C ARG A 67 8.91 14.36 10.81
N THR A 68 7.96 15.27 10.81
CA THR A 68 7.13 15.52 11.99
C THR A 68 6.19 14.33 12.21
N PRO A 69 6.16 13.72 13.39
CA PRO A 69 5.21 12.68 13.72
C PRO A 69 3.77 13.18 13.56
N PHE A 70 2.91 12.34 13.04
CA PHE A 70 1.47 12.65 12.97
C PHE A 70 0.87 12.60 14.37
N ALA A 71 0.48 13.76 14.89
CA ALA A 71 0.14 13.99 16.31
C ALA A 71 -1.21 13.38 16.76
N TYR A 72 -1.95 12.72 15.87
CA TYR A 72 -3.25 12.14 16.16
C TYR A 72 -3.15 10.64 16.35
N GLY A 73 -3.71 10.13 17.44
CA GLY A 73 -3.80 8.71 17.74
C GLY A 73 -4.79 7.97 16.83
N PRO A 74 -4.92 6.64 16.95
CA PRO A 74 -5.93 5.88 16.24
C PRO A 74 -7.33 6.11 16.80
N GLY A 75 -8.37 5.85 16.00
CA GLY A 75 -9.75 5.82 16.41
C GLY A 75 -10.60 7.00 15.97
N PRO A 76 -11.94 6.86 16.08
CA PRO A 76 -12.88 7.81 15.47
C PRO A 76 -12.91 9.18 16.17
N ALA A 77 -12.58 9.26 17.45
CA ALA A 77 -12.48 10.54 18.17
C ALA A 77 -11.32 11.38 17.63
N GLU A 78 -10.15 10.77 17.47
CA GLU A 78 -8.96 11.42 16.92
C GLU A 78 -9.15 11.77 15.44
N ALA A 79 -9.86 10.93 14.68
CA ALA A 79 -10.23 11.25 13.30
C ALA A 79 -11.09 12.52 13.20
N ARG A 80 -12.10 12.66 14.07
CA ARG A 80 -12.92 13.87 14.12
C ARG A 80 -12.11 15.09 14.55
N ARG A 81 -11.25 14.94 15.57
CA ARG A 81 -10.35 15.99 16.03
C ARG A 81 -9.42 16.48 14.90
N ALA A 82 -8.81 15.55 14.17
CA ALA A 82 -8.00 15.86 13.01
C ALA A 82 -8.81 16.59 11.92
N GLY A 83 -10.07 16.20 11.73
CA GLY A 83 -10.97 16.87 10.78
C GLY A 83 -11.30 18.33 11.13
N VAL A 84 -11.30 18.67 12.42
CA VAL A 84 -11.56 20.05 12.90
C VAL A 84 -10.27 20.88 12.91
N GLU A 85 -9.16 20.30 13.33
CA GLU A 85 -7.92 21.03 13.60
C GLU A 85 -6.98 21.14 12.38
N LEU A 86 -7.06 20.18 11.45
CA LEU A 86 -6.15 20.15 10.31
C LEU A 86 -6.78 20.80 9.07
N VAL A 87 -6.04 21.70 8.48
CA VAL A 87 -6.36 22.32 7.20
C VAL A 87 -5.41 21.77 6.12
N ASN A 88 -5.93 21.54 4.92
CA ASN A 88 -5.11 21.10 3.80
C ASN A 88 -4.09 22.20 3.44
N PRO A 89 -2.77 21.91 3.51
CA PRO A 89 -1.77 22.91 3.19
C PRO A 89 -1.58 23.13 1.69
N PHE A 90 -2.25 22.34 0.85
CA PHE A 90 -2.17 22.45 -0.61
C PHE A 90 -3.46 22.99 -1.19
N THR A 91 -3.34 23.80 -2.25
CA THR A 91 -4.46 24.18 -3.11
C THR A 91 -4.65 23.16 -4.23
N ALA A 92 -5.84 23.13 -4.83
CA ALA A 92 -6.17 22.22 -5.93
C ALA A 92 -5.53 22.68 -7.26
N SER A 93 -4.18 22.81 -7.29
CA SER A 93 -3.46 23.09 -8.51
C SER A 93 -3.44 21.87 -9.45
N PRO A 94 -3.26 22.06 -10.77
CA PRO A 94 -3.13 20.95 -11.71
C PRO A 94 -2.07 19.92 -11.29
N GLU A 95 -0.93 20.38 -10.77
CA GLU A 95 0.17 19.55 -10.32
C GLU A 95 -0.22 18.75 -9.05
N ALA A 96 -0.86 19.41 -8.08
CA ALA A 96 -1.32 18.75 -6.86
C ALA A 96 -2.39 17.68 -7.16
N LEU A 97 -3.32 17.99 -8.05
CA LEU A 97 -4.35 17.05 -8.49
C LEU A 97 -3.77 15.87 -9.30
N ALA A 98 -2.83 16.14 -10.20
CA ALA A 98 -2.15 15.10 -10.97
C ALA A 98 -1.37 14.14 -10.05
N ARG A 99 -0.65 14.69 -9.05
CA ARG A 99 0.05 13.87 -8.06
C ARG A 99 -0.91 13.10 -7.18
N GLY A 100 -1.99 13.73 -6.70
CA GLY A 100 -3.03 13.07 -5.93
C GLY A 100 -3.68 11.91 -6.70
N LYS A 101 -3.96 12.13 -7.99
CA LYS A 101 -4.47 11.09 -8.90
C LYS A 101 -3.48 9.93 -9.05
N GLN A 102 -2.21 10.22 -9.29
CA GLN A 102 -1.17 9.19 -9.43
C GLN A 102 -1.10 8.28 -8.19
N VAL A 103 -1.12 8.87 -6.99
CA VAL A 103 -1.09 8.10 -5.73
C VAL A 103 -2.39 7.32 -5.56
N TYR A 104 -3.54 7.92 -5.87
CA TYR A 104 -4.83 7.26 -5.82
C TYR A 104 -4.87 6.04 -6.75
N ASP A 105 -4.45 6.20 -8.00
CA ASP A 105 -4.42 5.13 -8.99
C ASP A 105 -3.50 3.98 -8.58
N THR A 106 -2.40 4.28 -7.87
CA THR A 106 -1.41 3.27 -7.48
C THR A 106 -1.83 2.51 -6.22
N ILE A 107 -2.45 3.17 -5.24
CA ILE A 107 -2.67 2.61 -3.90
C ILE A 107 -4.16 2.39 -3.61
N CYS A 108 -5.03 3.35 -3.96
CA CYS A 108 -6.41 3.37 -3.49
C CYS A 108 -7.36 2.58 -4.38
N THR A 109 -7.11 2.56 -5.71
CA THR A 109 -7.99 1.92 -6.71
C THR A 109 -8.18 0.43 -6.49
N VAL A 110 -7.20 -0.25 -5.89
CA VAL A 110 -7.27 -1.70 -5.60
C VAL A 110 -8.54 -2.07 -4.83
N CYS A 111 -8.94 -1.21 -3.89
CA CYS A 111 -10.14 -1.39 -3.07
C CYS A 111 -11.27 -0.47 -3.51
N HIS A 112 -10.97 0.82 -3.74
CA HIS A 112 -12.00 1.86 -3.96
C HIS A 112 -12.44 1.97 -5.43
N GLY A 113 -11.75 1.33 -6.36
CA GLY A 113 -12.03 1.45 -7.80
C GLY A 113 -11.57 2.78 -8.39
N ALA A 114 -11.48 2.84 -9.72
CA ALA A 114 -10.97 4.01 -10.43
C ALA A 114 -11.85 5.27 -10.26
N LYS A 115 -13.14 5.07 -10.00
CA LYS A 115 -14.12 6.15 -9.79
C LYS A 115 -14.47 6.36 -8.32
N GLY A 116 -13.91 5.58 -7.39
CA GLY A 116 -14.21 5.67 -5.98
C GLY A 116 -15.56 5.03 -5.58
N GLU A 117 -16.11 4.18 -6.39
CA GLU A 117 -17.41 3.54 -6.18
C GLU A 117 -17.34 2.35 -5.20
N GLY A 118 -16.14 1.92 -4.81
CA GLY A 118 -15.93 0.78 -3.95
C GLY A 118 -15.90 -0.54 -4.71
N ASP A 119 -15.62 -0.52 -6.00
CA ASP A 119 -15.65 -1.61 -6.97
C ASP A 119 -14.26 -2.04 -7.43
N GLY A 120 -13.24 -1.85 -6.59
CA GLY A 120 -11.86 -2.21 -6.92
C GLY A 120 -11.67 -3.71 -7.20
N PRO A 121 -10.58 -4.10 -7.90
CA PRO A 121 -10.36 -5.48 -8.35
C PRO A 121 -10.17 -6.51 -7.22
N ILE A 122 -9.95 -6.07 -5.98
CA ILE A 122 -9.82 -6.98 -4.82
C ILE A 122 -11.18 -7.48 -4.31
N ILE A 123 -12.29 -6.92 -4.80
CA ILE A 123 -13.64 -7.28 -4.40
C ILE A 123 -13.91 -8.77 -4.60
N GLY A 124 -14.55 -9.40 -3.62
CA GLY A 124 -14.76 -10.84 -3.56
C GLY A 124 -13.68 -11.61 -2.80
N ARG A 125 -12.48 -11.05 -2.66
CA ARG A 125 -11.42 -11.56 -1.74
C ARG A 125 -11.31 -10.73 -0.46
N PHE A 126 -11.81 -9.50 -0.51
CA PHE A 126 -11.83 -8.56 0.60
C PHE A 126 -13.19 -7.87 0.67
N PRO A 127 -13.72 -7.49 1.86
CA PRO A 127 -14.99 -6.78 1.96
C PRO A 127 -14.97 -5.47 1.17
N ASN A 128 -16.07 -5.18 0.49
CA ASN A 128 -16.22 -3.95 -0.29
C ASN A 128 -16.14 -2.73 0.62
N PRO A 129 -15.27 -1.75 0.32
CA PRO A 129 -15.32 -0.49 1.00
C PRO A 129 -16.59 0.28 0.59
N PRO A 130 -17.14 1.12 1.45
CA PRO A 130 -18.21 2.02 1.05
C PRO A 130 -17.72 2.98 -0.05
N SER A 131 -18.65 3.38 -0.93
CA SER A 131 -18.33 4.33 -1.99
C SER A 131 -17.82 5.66 -1.41
N LEU A 132 -16.74 6.15 -1.96
CA LEU A 132 -16.18 7.47 -1.64
C LEU A 132 -17.07 8.61 -2.16
N LEU A 133 -18.05 8.30 -3.01
CA LEU A 133 -19.03 9.25 -3.54
C LEU A 133 -20.31 9.30 -2.69
N ALA A 134 -20.46 8.44 -1.70
CA ALA A 134 -21.61 8.43 -0.81
C ALA A 134 -21.70 9.70 0.04
N ALA A 135 -22.91 10.04 0.46
CA ALA A 135 -23.16 11.28 1.21
C ALA A 135 -22.28 11.45 2.44
N HIS A 136 -22.11 10.38 3.24
CA HIS A 136 -21.25 10.41 4.42
C HIS A 136 -19.76 10.68 4.07
N ALA A 137 -19.25 10.13 2.97
CA ALA A 137 -17.86 10.35 2.55
C ALA A 137 -17.62 11.80 2.07
N ARG A 138 -18.63 12.41 1.44
CA ARG A 138 -18.57 13.79 0.98
C ARG A 138 -18.55 14.81 2.14
N THR A 139 -19.10 14.45 3.30
CA THR A 139 -19.14 15.33 4.48
C THR A 139 -17.88 15.25 5.35
N LEU A 140 -17.00 14.28 5.11
CA LEU A 140 -15.76 14.17 5.89
C LEU A 140 -14.83 15.35 5.58
N PRO A 141 -14.32 16.09 6.59
CA PRO A 141 -13.28 17.10 6.38
C PRO A 141 -11.96 16.47 5.86
N ASP A 142 -11.16 17.24 5.14
CA ASP A 142 -9.89 16.76 4.57
C ASP A 142 -8.93 16.23 5.63
N GLY A 143 -8.82 16.90 6.78
CA GLY A 143 -8.01 16.42 7.90
C GLY A 143 -8.47 15.06 8.43
N GLN A 144 -9.77 14.78 8.41
CA GLN A 144 -10.29 13.46 8.78
C GLN A 144 -9.97 12.40 7.73
N ILE A 145 -10.03 12.75 6.44
CA ILE A 145 -9.62 11.85 5.35
C ILE A 145 -8.14 11.51 5.50
N VAL A 146 -7.28 12.51 5.70
CA VAL A 146 -5.84 12.31 5.92
C VAL A 146 -5.57 11.44 7.16
N HIS A 147 -6.34 11.62 8.24
CA HIS A 147 -6.25 10.76 9.41
C HIS A 147 -6.60 9.31 9.07
N ILE A 148 -7.70 9.07 8.35
CA ILE A 148 -8.14 7.74 7.94
C ILE A 148 -7.07 7.06 7.07
N VAL A 149 -6.51 7.77 6.09
CA VAL A 149 -5.41 7.24 5.27
C VAL A 149 -4.17 6.94 6.12
N THR A 150 -3.90 7.76 7.14
CA THR A 150 -2.71 7.61 8.01
C THR A 150 -2.84 6.45 8.98
N ARG A 151 -3.99 6.32 9.65
CA ARG A 151 -4.19 5.38 10.78
C ARG A 151 -5.05 4.17 10.43
N GLY A 152 -5.72 4.21 9.28
CA GLY A 152 -6.75 3.25 8.94
C GLY A 152 -8.09 3.54 9.61
N GLN A 153 -9.12 2.84 9.20
CA GLN A 153 -10.45 2.87 9.81
C GLN A 153 -11.20 1.57 9.56
N GLY A 154 -11.64 0.90 10.61
CA GLY A 154 -12.32 -0.39 10.49
C GLY A 154 -11.43 -1.43 9.81
N ILE A 155 -11.86 -1.92 8.65
CA ILE A 155 -11.09 -2.86 7.83
C ILE A 155 -10.06 -2.18 6.93
N MET A 156 -10.15 -0.86 6.71
CA MET A 156 -9.16 -0.13 5.92
C MET A 156 -7.83 -0.07 6.69
N PRO A 157 -6.73 -0.61 6.15
CA PRO A 157 -5.44 -0.56 6.82
C PRO A 157 -4.85 0.85 6.82
N ALA A 158 -3.85 1.07 7.69
CA ALA A 158 -3.06 2.29 7.69
C ALA A 158 -2.10 2.32 6.49
N HIS A 159 -2.06 3.43 5.77
CA HIS A 159 -1.19 3.64 4.60
C HIS A 159 -0.03 4.60 4.87
N ALA A 160 0.26 4.86 6.14
CA ALA A 160 1.34 5.77 6.53
C ALA A 160 2.73 5.34 6.03
N ALA A 161 2.95 4.04 5.86
CA ALA A 161 4.21 3.50 5.36
C ALA A 161 4.39 3.64 3.85
N GLN A 162 3.28 3.61 3.09
CA GLN A 162 3.31 3.64 1.61
C GLN A 162 3.09 5.03 1.02
N VAL A 163 2.37 5.91 1.74
CA VAL A 163 1.97 7.22 1.23
C VAL A 163 2.59 8.31 2.09
N LEU A 164 3.35 9.20 1.50
CA LEU A 164 3.92 10.36 2.17
C LEU A 164 2.82 11.28 2.71
N LEU A 165 3.10 12.02 3.78
CA LEU A 165 2.10 12.90 4.40
C LEU A 165 1.54 13.95 3.40
N GLU A 166 2.43 14.56 2.62
CA GLU A 166 2.05 15.53 1.59
C GLU A 166 1.16 14.90 0.51
N ASP A 167 1.44 13.66 0.16
CA ASP A 167 0.64 12.95 -0.85
C ASP A 167 -0.74 12.53 -0.31
N ARG A 168 -0.89 12.29 1.00
CA ARG A 168 -2.22 12.07 1.61
C ARG A 168 -3.12 13.30 1.47
N TRP A 169 -2.54 14.49 1.61
CA TRP A 169 -3.26 15.74 1.38
C TRP A 169 -3.65 15.92 -0.09
N ARG A 170 -2.73 15.61 -1.01
CA ARG A 170 -3.02 15.65 -2.46
C ARG A 170 -4.07 14.63 -2.88
N VAL A 171 -4.07 13.44 -2.26
CA VAL A 171 -5.14 12.44 -2.45
C VAL A 171 -6.48 12.99 -1.97
N ALA A 172 -6.53 13.71 -0.84
CA ALA A 172 -7.76 14.34 -0.38
C ALA A 172 -8.29 15.37 -1.40
N LEU A 173 -7.42 16.19 -2.01
CA LEU A 173 -7.82 17.09 -3.10
C LEU A 173 -8.37 16.34 -4.31
N TYR A 174 -7.69 15.28 -4.74
CA TYR A 174 -8.16 14.47 -5.86
C TYR A 174 -9.50 13.79 -5.55
N LEU A 175 -9.69 13.34 -4.31
CA LEU A 175 -10.98 12.80 -3.87
C LEU A 175 -12.09 13.84 -3.99
N ARG A 176 -11.85 15.11 -3.64
CA ARG A 176 -12.82 16.20 -3.86
C ARG A 176 -13.18 16.37 -5.33
N GLN A 177 -12.20 16.29 -6.21
CA GLN A 177 -12.44 16.31 -7.65
C GLN A 177 -13.31 15.13 -8.10
N LEU A 178 -13.02 13.90 -7.65
CA LEU A 178 -13.87 12.73 -7.92
C LEU A 178 -15.31 12.92 -7.42
N GLN A 179 -15.46 13.55 -6.27
CA GLN A 179 -16.77 13.86 -5.68
C GLN A 179 -17.52 14.97 -6.41
N GLY A 180 -16.92 15.62 -7.42
CA GLY A 180 -17.51 16.76 -8.13
C GLY A 180 -17.67 18.00 -7.23
N ALA A 181 -16.89 18.11 -6.16
CA ALA A 181 -16.84 19.33 -5.36
C ALA A 181 -16.26 20.46 -6.22
N PRO A 182 -16.84 21.67 -6.18
CA PRO A 182 -16.21 22.83 -6.81
C PRO A 182 -14.83 23.02 -6.19
N GLU A 183 -13.83 23.36 -7.02
CA GLU A 183 -12.49 23.68 -6.55
C GLU A 183 -12.59 24.63 -5.36
N ALA A 184 -11.95 24.28 -4.24
CA ALA A 184 -11.87 25.18 -3.11
C ALA A 184 -11.23 26.48 -3.61
N ARG A 185 -12.02 27.54 -3.69
CA ARG A 185 -11.49 28.87 -3.99
C ARG A 185 -10.53 29.26 -2.87
N PRO A 186 -9.40 29.90 -3.23
CA PRO A 186 -8.39 30.36 -2.27
C PRO A 186 -8.94 31.33 -1.24
#